data_dfc76cc76da8a3d54bc79d9209a40bc7
#
_entry.id   dfc76cc76da8a3d54bc79d9209a40bc7
#
_cell.length_a   1.000
_cell.length_b   1.000
_cell.length_c   1.000
_cell.angle_alpha   90.00
_cell.angle_beta   90.00
_cell.angle_gamma   90.00
#
_symmetry.space_group_name_H-M   'P 1'
#
loop_
_entity.id
_entity.type
_entity.pdbx_description
1 polymer ?
#
loop_
_entity_poly.entity_id
_entity_poly.type
_entity_poly.pdbx_seq_one_letter_code
_entity_poly.pdbx_strand_id
1 'polypeptide(L)'
;MPRDQEVEERGSTLPLVLVCWLVAALMAFGAIAASDAFLEQQQVQSVCDGAALAAANATDEAAVYATGVGTALPLTRASTQAAVADQLADGGTALHSWSTETDGVEVTVRCTRYVEIAFGWLFLGGQPLERTAVAGARAPTTP
;
A
#
# COMPACT_ATOMS: atom_id res chain seq x y z
N MET A 1 4.60 -2.64 77.51
CA MET A 1 4.26 -3.50 76.35
C MET A 1 4.00 -2.59 75.19
N PRO A 2 4.91 -2.42 74.22
CA PRO A 2 4.63 -1.69 72.98
C PRO A 2 3.76 -2.59 72.10
N ARG A 3 2.61 -2.09 71.68
CA ARG A 3 1.81 -2.69 70.62
C ARG A 3 2.56 -2.47 69.33
N ASP A 4 3.06 -3.52 68.76
CA ASP A 4 3.51 -3.56 67.38
C ASP A 4 2.30 -3.22 66.52
N GLN A 5 2.29 -2.02 65.94
CA GLN A 5 1.39 -1.68 64.87
C GLN A 5 1.90 -2.46 63.66
N GLU A 6 1.31 -3.61 63.42
CA GLU A 6 1.37 -4.25 62.10
C GLU A 6 0.81 -3.21 61.13
N VAL A 7 1.72 -2.53 60.44
CA VAL A 7 1.38 -1.75 59.24
C VAL A 7 0.91 -2.78 58.23
N GLU A 8 -0.40 -2.98 58.16
CA GLU A 8 -1.04 -3.73 57.10
C GLU A 8 -0.66 -3.04 55.78
N GLU A 9 0.42 -3.50 55.18
CA GLU A 9 0.75 -3.18 53.78
C GLU A 9 -0.32 -3.78 52.88
N ARG A 10 -1.49 -3.16 52.88
CA ARG A 10 -2.48 -3.37 51.81
C ARG A 10 -1.93 -2.75 50.56
N GLY A 11 -0.95 -3.45 49.96
CA GLY A 11 -0.49 -3.14 48.61
C GLY A 11 -1.70 -3.10 47.67
N SER A 12 -2.15 -1.91 47.33
CA SER A 12 -3.27 -1.76 46.42
C SER A 12 -2.87 -2.34 45.07
N THR A 13 -3.38 -3.52 44.73
CA THR A 13 -3.21 -4.13 43.40
C THR A 13 -3.96 -3.37 42.30
N LEU A 14 -4.81 -2.43 42.68
CA LEU A 14 -5.64 -1.60 41.79
C LEU A 14 -4.82 -0.84 40.76
N PRO A 15 -3.74 -0.09 41.11
CA PRO A 15 -2.92 0.60 40.12
C PRO A 15 -2.20 -0.37 39.18
N LEU A 16 -1.77 -1.54 39.67
CA LEU A 16 -1.14 -2.56 38.82
C LEU A 16 -2.13 -3.09 37.75
N VAL A 17 -3.35 -3.43 38.17
CA VAL A 17 -4.40 -3.90 37.27
C VAL A 17 -4.74 -2.81 36.23
N LEU A 18 -4.84 -1.56 36.63
CA LEU A 18 -5.09 -0.43 35.73
C LEU A 18 -3.97 -0.28 34.68
N VAL A 19 -2.70 -0.37 35.10
CA VAL A 19 -1.57 -0.31 34.17
C VAL A 19 -1.58 -1.48 33.20
N CYS A 20 -1.84 -2.71 33.68
CA CYS A 20 -1.96 -3.88 32.81
C CYS A 20 -3.08 -3.73 31.76
N TRP A 21 -4.24 -3.21 32.19
CA TRP A 21 -5.35 -2.93 31.27
C TRP A 21 -5.00 -1.87 30.24
N LEU A 22 -4.33 -0.81 30.64
CA LEU A 22 -3.89 0.26 29.74
C LEU A 22 -2.89 -0.28 28.69
N VAL A 23 -1.92 -1.07 29.11
CA VAL A 23 -0.95 -1.70 28.21
C VAL A 23 -1.65 -2.65 27.25
N ALA A 24 -2.57 -3.49 27.73
CA ALA A 24 -3.33 -4.39 26.88
C ALA A 24 -4.18 -3.63 25.84
N ALA A 25 -4.82 -2.54 26.24
CA ALA A 25 -5.58 -1.69 25.33
C ALA A 25 -4.68 -1.04 24.26
N LEU A 26 -3.52 -0.50 24.64
CA LEU A 26 -2.57 0.08 23.69
C LEU A 26 -2.03 -0.96 22.69
N MET A 27 -1.76 -2.18 23.15
CA MET A 27 -1.35 -3.27 22.26
C MET A 27 -2.47 -3.63 21.27
N ALA A 28 -3.72 -3.70 21.73
CA ALA A 28 -4.87 -3.98 20.85
C ALA A 28 -5.06 -2.89 19.79
N PHE A 29 -5.02 -1.62 20.17
CA PHE A 29 -5.13 -0.51 19.23
C PHE A 29 -3.95 -0.47 18.25
N GLY A 30 -2.74 -0.75 18.72
CA GLY A 30 -1.55 -0.85 17.87
C GLY A 30 -1.66 -1.97 16.84
N ALA A 31 -2.18 -3.13 17.23
CA ALA A 31 -2.40 -4.26 16.33
C ALA A 31 -3.44 -3.93 15.24
N ILE A 32 -4.55 -3.25 15.61
CA ILE A 32 -5.57 -2.81 14.64
C ILE A 32 -4.97 -1.81 13.66
N ALA A 33 -4.24 -0.79 14.14
CA ALA A 33 -3.62 0.21 13.29
C ALA A 33 -2.58 -0.40 12.33
N ALA A 34 -1.79 -1.36 12.78
CA ALA A 34 -0.82 -2.07 11.95
C ALA A 34 -1.50 -2.93 10.88
N SER A 35 -2.59 -3.62 11.22
CA SER A 35 -3.37 -4.42 10.27
C SER A 35 -4.00 -3.56 9.19
N ASP A 36 -4.59 -2.43 9.56
CA ASP A 36 -5.19 -1.48 8.63
C ASP A 36 -4.14 -0.90 7.67
N ALA A 37 -3.00 -0.47 8.20
CA ALA A 37 -1.88 0.02 7.40
C ALA A 37 -1.35 -1.04 6.41
N PHE A 38 -1.36 -2.32 6.79
CA PHE A 38 -0.95 -3.44 5.92
C PHE A 38 -1.96 -3.70 4.81
N LEU A 39 -3.25 -3.69 5.11
CA LEU A 39 -4.31 -3.86 4.12
C LEU A 39 -4.31 -2.73 3.09
N GLU A 40 -4.14 -1.49 3.53
CA GLU A 40 -4.01 -0.34 2.62
C GLU A 40 -2.79 -0.47 1.70
N GLN A 41 -1.65 -0.94 2.22
CA GLN A 41 -0.46 -1.20 1.39
C GLN A 41 -0.73 -2.28 0.34
N GLN A 42 -1.40 -3.37 0.71
CA GLN A 42 -1.76 -4.42 -0.24
C GLN A 42 -2.72 -3.91 -1.32
N GLN A 43 -3.67 -3.05 -0.95
CA GLN A 43 -4.61 -2.46 -1.90
C GLN A 43 -3.87 -1.58 -2.93
N VAL A 44 -2.97 -0.72 -2.49
CA VAL A 44 -2.17 0.12 -3.40
C VAL A 44 -1.31 -0.76 -4.31
N GLN A 45 -0.68 -1.81 -3.77
CA GLN A 45 0.11 -2.76 -4.55
C GLN A 45 -0.75 -3.47 -5.61
N SER A 46 -1.92 -3.99 -5.23
CA SER A 46 -2.83 -4.67 -6.15
C SER A 46 -3.30 -3.78 -7.31
N VAL A 47 -3.61 -2.51 -7.01
CA VAL A 47 -4.00 -1.52 -8.04
C VAL A 47 -2.82 -1.25 -8.98
N CYS A 48 -1.62 -1.10 -8.43
CA CYS A 48 -0.41 -0.85 -9.22
C CYS A 48 -0.03 -2.05 -10.11
N ASP A 49 -0.16 -3.27 -9.58
CA ASP A 49 0.05 -4.52 -10.32
C ASP A 49 -0.94 -4.64 -11.48
N GLY A 50 -2.23 -4.35 -11.24
CA GLY A 50 -3.25 -4.32 -12.28
C GLY A 50 -2.95 -3.30 -13.38
N ALA A 51 -2.50 -2.11 -13.01
CA ALA A 51 -2.11 -1.06 -13.95
C ALA A 51 -0.87 -1.45 -14.77
N ALA A 52 0.13 -2.07 -14.14
CA ALA A 52 1.32 -2.56 -14.84
C ALA A 52 0.97 -3.67 -15.85
N LEU A 53 0.07 -4.58 -15.47
CA LEU A 53 -0.40 -5.65 -16.34
C LEU A 53 -1.20 -5.10 -17.53
N ALA A 54 -2.08 -4.13 -17.30
CA ALA A 54 -2.80 -3.44 -18.38
C ALA A 54 -1.83 -2.75 -19.33
N ALA A 55 -0.84 -2.05 -18.80
CA ALA A 55 0.19 -1.38 -19.60
C ALA A 55 1.04 -2.37 -20.44
N ALA A 56 1.40 -3.52 -19.87
CA ALA A 56 2.16 -4.55 -20.58
C ALA A 56 1.37 -5.21 -21.73
N ASN A 57 0.04 -5.21 -21.64
CA ASN A 57 -0.85 -5.72 -22.68
C ASN A 57 -1.27 -4.64 -23.70
N ALA A 58 -0.90 -3.38 -23.48
CA ALA A 58 -1.24 -2.26 -24.36
C ALA A 58 -0.29 -2.18 -25.56
N THR A 59 -0.48 -3.10 -26.49
CA THR A 59 0.29 -3.13 -27.74
C THR A 59 0.04 -1.86 -28.57
N ASP A 60 1.11 -1.26 -29.05
CA ASP A 60 1.01 -0.16 -30.02
C ASP A 60 0.79 -0.74 -31.43
N GLU A 61 -0.47 -0.76 -31.89
CA GLU A 61 -0.82 -1.31 -33.19
C GLU A 61 -0.11 -0.55 -34.34
N ALA A 62 0.06 0.76 -34.23
CA ALA A 62 0.76 1.55 -35.23
C ALA A 62 2.25 1.16 -35.33
N ALA A 63 2.89 0.91 -34.18
CA ALA A 63 4.26 0.43 -34.15
C ALA A 63 4.39 -0.99 -34.73
N VAL A 64 3.43 -1.89 -34.50
CA VAL A 64 3.38 -3.22 -35.10
C VAL A 64 3.30 -3.12 -36.64
N TYR A 65 2.45 -2.24 -37.18
CA TYR A 65 2.35 -2.07 -38.61
C TYR A 65 3.60 -1.43 -39.23
N ALA A 66 4.30 -0.56 -38.49
CA ALA A 66 5.49 0.12 -39.00
C ALA A 66 6.76 -0.73 -38.97
N THR A 67 6.95 -1.53 -37.91
CA THR A 67 8.21 -2.29 -37.65
C THR A 67 8.08 -3.80 -37.74
N GLY A 68 6.83 -4.29 -37.83
CA GLY A 68 6.55 -5.72 -37.77
C GLY A 68 6.56 -6.25 -36.31
N VAL A 69 6.21 -7.53 -36.18
CA VAL A 69 6.22 -8.24 -34.89
C VAL A 69 7.63 -8.78 -34.65
N GLY A 70 8.32 -8.25 -33.65
CA GLY A 70 9.62 -8.77 -33.22
C GLY A 70 9.48 -9.96 -32.22
N THR A 71 10.44 -10.10 -31.32
CA THR A 71 10.41 -11.13 -30.26
C THR A 71 9.42 -10.80 -29.13
N ALA A 72 8.94 -9.56 -29.06
CA ALA A 72 7.90 -9.09 -28.13
C ALA A 72 7.07 -8.01 -28.83
N LEU A 73 5.85 -7.80 -28.35
CA LEU A 73 4.99 -6.73 -28.83
C LEU A 73 5.56 -5.37 -28.39
N PRO A 74 5.66 -4.38 -29.29
CA PRO A 74 6.24 -3.08 -28.94
C PRO A 74 5.34 -2.31 -27.97
N LEU A 75 5.93 -1.79 -26.90
CA LEU A 75 5.30 -0.90 -25.96
C LEU A 75 5.83 0.52 -26.17
N THR A 76 4.92 1.47 -26.36
CA THR A 76 5.28 2.88 -26.41
C THR A 76 4.86 3.58 -25.11
N ARG A 77 5.51 4.70 -24.80
CA ARG A 77 5.11 5.49 -23.64
C ARG A 77 3.65 5.95 -23.74
N ALA A 78 3.18 6.27 -24.93
CA ALA A 78 1.81 6.74 -25.14
C ALA A 78 0.79 5.62 -24.88
N SER A 79 1.01 4.41 -25.45
CA SER A 79 0.11 3.27 -25.26
C SER A 79 0.07 2.82 -23.80
N THR A 80 1.23 2.74 -23.13
CA THR A 80 1.30 2.35 -21.70
C THR A 80 0.65 3.37 -20.78
N GLN A 81 0.85 4.67 -21.02
CA GLN A 81 0.19 5.71 -20.21
C GLN A 81 -1.33 5.72 -20.40
N ALA A 82 -1.82 5.54 -21.62
CA ALA A 82 -3.26 5.47 -21.88
C ALA A 82 -3.89 4.27 -21.16
N ALA A 83 -3.29 3.09 -21.29
CA ALA A 83 -3.79 1.87 -20.64
C ALA A 83 -3.80 1.96 -19.11
N VAL A 84 -2.76 2.57 -18.50
CA VAL A 84 -2.74 2.80 -17.05
C VAL A 84 -3.83 3.77 -16.64
N ALA A 85 -4.02 4.87 -17.39
CA ALA A 85 -5.05 5.85 -17.08
C ALA A 85 -6.46 5.23 -17.14
N ASP A 86 -6.75 4.43 -18.16
CA ASP A 86 -8.03 3.73 -18.31
C ASP A 86 -8.24 2.71 -17.17
N GLN A 87 -7.24 1.88 -16.88
CA GLN A 87 -7.31 0.90 -15.80
C GLN A 87 -7.54 1.54 -14.44
N LEU A 88 -6.90 2.67 -14.17
CA LEU A 88 -7.07 3.40 -12.91
C LEU A 88 -8.42 4.10 -12.82
N ALA A 89 -8.97 4.58 -13.95
CA ALA A 89 -10.30 5.16 -13.99
C ALA A 89 -11.38 4.11 -13.69
N ASP A 90 -11.24 2.91 -14.25
CA ASP A 90 -12.18 1.80 -14.02
C ASP A 90 -12.06 1.20 -12.63
N GLY A 91 -10.87 1.20 -12.04
CA GLY A 91 -10.58 0.59 -10.74
C GLY A 91 -11.18 1.32 -9.53
N GLY A 92 -11.72 2.53 -9.69
CA GLY A 92 -12.41 3.29 -8.65
C GLY A 92 -11.54 3.68 -7.43
N THR A 93 -10.26 3.34 -7.43
CA THR A 93 -9.33 3.67 -6.35
C THR A 93 -8.59 4.97 -6.67
N ALA A 94 -8.88 6.02 -5.91
CA ALA A 94 -8.21 7.30 -6.07
C ALA A 94 -6.73 7.20 -5.64
N LEU A 95 -5.82 7.35 -6.59
CA LEU A 95 -4.39 7.55 -6.34
C LEU A 95 -4.06 9.04 -6.25
N HIS A 96 -3.07 9.39 -5.45
CA HIS A 96 -2.56 10.75 -5.39
C HIS A 96 -1.71 11.07 -6.64
N SER A 97 -0.87 10.12 -7.03
CA SER A 97 -0.05 10.22 -8.24
C SER A 97 0.33 8.85 -8.77
N TRP A 98 0.64 8.80 -10.05
CA TRP A 98 1.20 7.62 -10.69
C TRP A 98 2.16 8.03 -11.81
N SER A 99 3.09 7.15 -12.15
CA SER A 99 4.01 7.33 -13.27
C SER A 99 4.32 5.99 -13.93
N THR A 100 4.64 6.04 -15.22
CA THR A 100 5.02 4.86 -16.01
C THR A 100 6.36 5.08 -16.67
N GLU A 101 7.18 4.04 -16.67
CA GLU A 101 8.43 3.98 -17.42
C GLU A 101 8.44 2.70 -18.25
N THR A 102 8.92 2.74 -19.48
CA THR A 102 9.06 1.56 -20.34
C THR A 102 10.34 1.65 -21.16
N ASP A 103 10.96 0.51 -21.37
CA ASP A 103 12.09 0.29 -22.28
C ASP A 103 11.65 -0.30 -23.65
N GLY A 104 10.34 -0.43 -23.87
CA GLY A 104 9.73 -1.01 -25.06
C GLY A 104 9.35 -2.49 -24.95
N VAL A 105 9.80 -3.17 -23.90
CA VAL A 105 9.49 -4.59 -23.62
C VAL A 105 8.96 -4.77 -22.21
N GLU A 106 9.48 -4.00 -21.29
CA GLU A 106 9.07 -4.01 -19.88
C GLU A 106 8.47 -2.65 -19.54
N VAL A 107 7.46 -2.67 -18.69
CA VAL A 107 6.86 -1.46 -18.15
C VAL A 107 6.93 -1.51 -16.62
N THR A 108 7.32 -0.41 -16.03
CA THR A 108 7.29 -0.19 -14.58
C THR A 108 6.28 0.90 -14.27
N VAL A 109 5.36 0.61 -13.37
CA VAL A 109 4.37 1.56 -12.86
C VAL A 109 4.65 1.84 -11.40
N ARG A 110 4.65 3.10 -11.03
CA ARG A 110 4.75 3.56 -9.64
C ARG A 110 3.45 4.26 -9.27
N CYS A 111 2.86 3.87 -8.16
CA CYS A 111 1.61 4.42 -7.65
C CYS A 111 1.83 4.96 -6.24
N THR A 112 1.27 6.13 -5.96
CA THR A 112 1.34 6.76 -4.63
C THR A 112 -0.05 7.14 -4.18
N ARG A 113 -0.37 6.84 -2.91
CA ARG A 113 -1.63 7.19 -2.26
C ARG A 113 -1.38 7.66 -0.84
N TYR A 114 -2.13 8.65 -0.40
CA TYR A 114 -2.22 9.01 1.02
C TYR A 114 -3.40 8.27 1.64
N VAL A 115 -3.13 7.60 2.76
CA VAL A 115 -4.13 6.82 3.49
C VAL A 115 -4.21 7.28 4.94
N GLU A 116 -5.43 7.32 5.46
CA GLU A 116 -5.68 7.54 6.88
C GLU A 116 -5.86 6.17 7.53
N ILE A 117 -5.04 5.87 8.54
CA ILE A 117 -5.12 4.61 9.26
C ILE A 117 -5.94 4.76 10.54
N ALA A 118 -6.59 3.67 10.95
CA ALA A 118 -7.31 3.61 12.21
C ALA A 118 -6.40 4.01 13.37
N PHE A 119 -6.90 4.89 14.24
CA PHE A 119 -6.13 5.44 15.37
C PHE A 119 -4.84 6.20 14.99
N GLY A 120 -4.69 6.62 13.73
CA GLY A 120 -3.52 7.39 13.26
C GLY A 120 -3.27 8.66 14.07
N TRP A 121 -4.32 9.29 14.60
CA TRP A 121 -4.20 10.44 15.49
C TRP A 121 -3.41 10.13 16.78
N LEU A 122 -3.48 8.89 17.28
CA LEU A 122 -2.78 8.47 18.50
C LEU A 122 -1.29 8.16 18.23
N PHE A 123 -0.97 7.60 17.06
CA PHE A 123 0.38 7.13 16.76
C PHE A 123 1.15 8.05 15.79
N LEU A 124 0.44 8.75 14.88
CA LEU A 124 1.02 9.58 13.83
C LEU A 124 0.66 11.07 13.96
N GLY A 125 0.03 11.47 15.07
CA GLY A 125 -0.41 12.85 15.26
C GLY A 125 -1.46 13.31 14.24
N GLY A 126 -2.23 12.38 13.63
CA GLY A 126 -3.25 12.68 12.63
C GLY A 126 -2.71 12.95 11.22
N GLN A 127 -1.43 12.71 10.97
CA GLN A 127 -0.86 12.84 9.63
C GLN A 127 -1.24 11.66 8.75
N PRO A 128 -1.65 11.90 7.48
CA PRO A 128 -1.87 10.83 6.53
C PRO A 128 -0.57 10.11 6.22
N LEU A 129 -0.65 8.81 6.01
CA LEU A 129 0.50 7.98 5.70
C LEU A 129 0.64 7.84 4.18
N GLU A 130 1.79 8.24 3.64
CA GLU A 130 2.11 8.02 2.24
C GLU A 130 2.43 6.54 2.00
N ARG A 131 1.74 5.95 1.03
CA ARG A 131 1.97 4.57 0.55
C ARG A 131 2.37 4.62 -0.91
N THR A 132 3.51 4.00 -1.20
CA THR A 132 4.02 3.86 -2.56
C THR A 132 4.13 2.38 -2.90
N ALA A 133 3.64 2.02 -4.08
CA ALA A 133 3.81 0.71 -4.69
C ALA A 133 4.57 0.85 -6.02
N VAL A 134 5.33 -0.16 -6.37
CA VAL A 134 6.01 -0.26 -7.67
C VAL A 134 5.70 -1.63 -8.23
N ALA A 135 5.21 -1.67 -9.45
CA ALA A 135 4.89 -2.88 -10.16
C ALA A 135 5.58 -2.88 -11.52
N GLY A 136 6.12 -4.04 -11.91
CA GLY A 136 6.71 -4.26 -13.22
C GLY A 136 5.99 -5.37 -13.96
N ALA A 137 5.79 -5.20 -15.26
CA ALA A 137 5.25 -6.23 -16.13
C ALA A 137 5.98 -6.22 -17.47
N ARG A 138 6.03 -7.37 -18.12
CA ARG A 138 6.71 -7.54 -19.42
C ARG A 138 5.68 -7.80 -20.49
N ALA A 139 5.89 -7.21 -21.68
CA ALA A 139 5.07 -7.49 -22.86
C ALA A 139 5.06 -8.99 -23.17
N PRO A 140 3.92 -9.56 -23.61
CA PRO A 140 3.85 -10.95 -24.02
C PRO A 140 4.84 -11.21 -25.17
N THR A 141 5.59 -12.30 -25.05
CA THR A 141 6.47 -12.76 -26.11
C THR A 141 5.66 -13.45 -27.21
N THR A 142 5.97 -13.17 -28.47
CA THR A 142 5.41 -13.96 -29.57
C THR A 142 6.04 -15.37 -29.57
N PRO A 143 5.24 -16.43 -29.74
CA PRO A 143 5.74 -17.80 -29.80
C PRO A 143 6.61 -18.06 -31.04
#